data_59b1975d06d981d67e063aef5184a016
#
_entry.id   59b1975d06d981d67e063aef5184a016
#
_cell.length_a   1.000
_cell.length_b   1.000
_cell.length_c   1.000
_cell.angle_alpha   90.00
_cell.angle_beta   90.00
_cell.angle_gamma   90.00
#
_symmetry.space_group_name_H-M   'P 1'
#
loop_
_entity.id
_entity.type
_entity.pdbx_description
1 polymer ?
#
loop_
_entity_poly.entity_id
_entity_poly.type
_entity_poly.pdbx_seq_one_letter_code
_entity_poly.pdbx_strand_id
1 'polypeptide(L)'
;MNIAPRYLGRGSWLARRDPRVLILVVALFIFTVLQVWDGRVVFALLILSVVYYRSARIPWSQIRRNWAIVFVFIGFIVLVNTIVSGGKVQSMPLDRAHVFFLMPLLGTPISAESISLAVTLLMRYLAMATIGFPVAFAIAPNDFGTAFHRLGVPEKFAFGIDLTFRFLPSLAADFQTTVDAQRIRGFDWSAGAKGFLAKVRRSGPVVVPTVINAIAGAEDTIDAMDLRAFGTGKRTWLRHLAYDRTDRIVLLGFLALLLTVTVAGFLSDVSHLWTPQFL
;
A
#
# COMPACT_ATOMS: atom_id res chain seq x y z
N MET A 1 12.08 14.00 -14.75
CA MET A 1 11.38 13.43 -13.56
C MET A 1 11.74 11.96 -13.46
N ASN A 2 12.42 11.49 -12.39
CA ASN A 2 12.69 10.06 -12.22
C ASN A 2 11.37 9.34 -11.85
N ILE A 3 10.72 8.76 -12.84
CA ILE A 3 9.45 8.03 -12.69
C ILE A 3 9.69 6.56 -12.27
N ALA A 4 10.95 6.09 -12.35
CA ALA A 4 11.27 4.74 -11.92
C ALA A 4 11.01 4.56 -10.42
N PRO A 5 10.30 3.50 -10.00
CA PRO A 5 10.13 3.19 -8.61
C PRO A 5 11.49 3.08 -7.94
N ARG A 6 11.69 3.82 -6.84
CA ARG A 6 12.97 3.87 -6.12
C ARG A 6 13.17 2.56 -5.34
N TYR A 7 13.58 1.53 -6.05
CA TYR A 7 14.08 0.32 -5.42
C TYR A 7 15.40 0.62 -4.70
N LEU A 8 15.44 0.40 -3.40
CA LEU A 8 16.60 0.74 -2.54
C LEU A 8 17.74 -0.28 -2.58
N GLY A 9 17.66 -1.27 -3.48
CA GLY A 9 18.72 -2.26 -3.63
C GLY A 9 18.76 -3.30 -2.50
N ARG A 10 19.61 -4.32 -2.65
CA ARG A 10 19.71 -5.47 -1.73
C ARG A 10 20.47 -5.17 -0.41
N GLY A 11 20.59 -3.91 -0.01
CA GLY A 11 21.34 -3.51 1.18
C GLY A 11 20.64 -3.78 2.53
N SER A 12 19.31 -3.97 2.53
CA SER A 12 18.56 -4.24 3.76
C SER A 12 18.29 -5.73 3.96
N TRP A 13 18.05 -6.13 5.21
CA TRP A 13 17.67 -7.51 5.55
C TRP A 13 16.38 -7.92 4.84
N LEU A 14 15.39 -7.02 4.74
CA LEU A 14 14.13 -7.25 4.02
C LEU A 14 14.32 -7.46 2.51
N ALA A 15 15.17 -6.67 1.87
CA ALA A 15 15.39 -6.75 0.41
C ALA A 15 16.09 -8.04 -0.04
N ARG A 16 16.62 -8.82 0.92
CA ARG A 16 17.19 -10.15 0.65
C ARG A 16 16.16 -11.27 0.79
N ARG A 17 14.94 -10.97 1.25
CA ARG A 17 13.88 -11.94 1.46
C ARG A 17 13.09 -12.20 0.19
N ASP A 18 12.44 -13.37 0.16
CA ASP A 18 11.56 -13.72 -0.96
C ASP A 18 10.38 -12.74 -1.02
N PRO A 19 10.11 -12.10 -2.18
CA PRO A 19 9.00 -11.17 -2.35
C PRO A 19 7.64 -11.74 -1.93
N ARG A 20 7.41 -13.05 -2.10
CA ARG A 20 6.18 -13.73 -1.69
C ARG A 20 5.97 -13.64 -0.19
N VAL A 21 7.05 -13.84 0.58
CA VAL A 21 7.01 -13.79 2.05
C VAL A 21 6.65 -12.38 2.51
N LEU A 22 7.25 -11.36 1.89
CA LEU A 22 6.96 -9.97 2.23
C LEU A 22 5.48 -9.61 1.99
N ILE A 23 4.91 -10.03 0.86
CA ILE A 23 3.49 -9.82 0.53
C ILE A 23 2.59 -10.55 1.53
N LEU A 24 2.88 -11.84 1.82
CA LEU A 24 2.10 -12.64 2.76
C LEU A 24 2.18 -12.09 4.18
N VAL A 25 3.35 -11.66 4.64
CA VAL A 25 3.53 -11.05 5.97
C VAL A 25 2.65 -9.81 6.14
N VAL A 26 2.64 -8.93 5.13
CA VAL A 26 1.76 -7.74 5.18
C VAL A 26 0.30 -8.14 5.22
N ALA A 27 -0.12 -9.10 4.38
CA ALA A 27 -1.50 -9.58 4.37
C ALA A 27 -1.89 -10.20 5.72
N LEU A 28 -1.10 -11.13 6.25
CA LEU A 28 -1.34 -11.77 7.55
C LEU A 28 -1.41 -10.73 8.69
N PHE A 29 -0.49 -9.76 8.68
CA PHE A 29 -0.49 -8.71 9.70
C PHE A 29 -1.72 -7.81 9.62
N ILE A 30 -2.12 -7.39 8.41
CA ILE A 30 -3.33 -6.60 8.21
C ILE A 30 -4.55 -7.36 8.72
N PHE A 31 -4.69 -8.64 8.36
CA PHE A 31 -5.79 -9.46 8.88
C PHE A 31 -5.76 -9.60 10.40
N THR A 32 -4.57 -9.70 11.01
CA THR A 32 -4.42 -9.74 12.47
C THR A 32 -4.90 -8.44 13.11
N VAL A 33 -4.47 -7.30 12.59
CA VAL A 33 -4.83 -5.98 13.13
C VAL A 33 -6.30 -5.67 12.96
N LEU A 34 -6.94 -6.15 11.89
CA LEU A 34 -8.38 -5.92 11.64
C LEU A 34 -9.29 -6.62 12.67
N GLN A 35 -8.85 -7.73 13.25
CA GLN A 35 -9.63 -8.48 14.23
C GLN A 35 -9.59 -7.87 15.64
N VAL A 36 -8.58 -7.05 15.94
CA VAL A 36 -8.32 -6.56 17.30
C VAL A 36 -8.94 -5.18 17.50
N TRP A 37 -9.72 -5.02 18.56
CA TRP A 37 -10.27 -3.72 19.01
C TRP A 37 -9.63 -3.23 20.30
N ASP A 38 -8.97 -4.10 21.06
CA ASP A 38 -8.27 -3.71 22.29
C ASP A 38 -7.03 -2.85 21.95
N GLY A 39 -7.02 -1.60 22.45
CA GLY A 39 -5.95 -0.64 22.23
C GLY A 39 -4.58 -1.10 22.73
N ARG A 40 -4.52 -1.96 23.76
CA ARG A 40 -3.28 -2.51 24.30
C ARG A 40 -2.63 -3.48 23.32
N VAL A 41 -3.42 -4.36 22.73
CA VAL A 41 -2.95 -5.33 21.73
C VAL A 41 -2.58 -4.60 20.43
N VAL A 42 -3.38 -3.61 20.00
CA VAL A 42 -3.05 -2.77 18.84
C VAL A 42 -1.72 -2.03 19.05
N PHE A 43 -1.48 -1.54 20.28
CA PHE A 43 -0.18 -0.90 20.60
C PHE A 43 0.99 -1.89 20.50
N ALA A 44 0.83 -3.11 21.00
CA ALA A 44 1.86 -4.15 20.85
C ALA A 44 2.13 -4.48 19.37
N LEU A 45 1.07 -4.58 18.55
CA LEU A 45 1.18 -4.79 17.10
C LEU A 45 1.86 -3.59 16.42
N LEU A 46 1.58 -2.36 16.86
CA LEU A 46 2.28 -1.17 16.36
C LEU A 46 3.79 -1.25 16.66
N ILE A 47 4.18 -1.63 17.86
CA ILE A 47 5.60 -1.82 18.21
C ILE A 47 6.23 -2.87 17.29
N LEU A 48 5.58 -4.00 17.08
CA LEU A 48 6.04 -5.05 16.18
C LEU A 48 6.22 -4.53 14.75
N SER A 49 5.26 -3.75 14.24
CA SER A 49 5.34 -3.15 12.90
C SER A 49 6.50 -2.15 12.80
N VAL A 50 6.77 -1.35 13.84
CA VAL A 50 7.91 -0.43 13.89
C VAL A 50 9.24 -1.18 13.90
N VAL A 51 9.35 -2.28 14.65
CA VAL A 51 10.56 -3.14 14.64
C VAL A 51 10.79 -3.71 13.24
N TYR A 52 9.74 -4.22 12.60
CA TYR A 52 9.80 -4.69 11.22
C TYR A 52 10.25 -3.58 10.25
N TYR A 53 9.67 -2.38 10.37
CA TYR A 53 10.04 -1.22 9.57
C TYR A 53 11.52 -0.84 9.73
N ARG A 54 12.04 -0.83 10.96
CA ARG A 54 13.46 -0.51 11.20
C ARG A 54 14.40 -1.54 10.59
N SER A 55 13.99 -2.80 10.45
CA SER A 55 14.78 -3.84 9.78
C SER A 55 14.99 -3.56 8.28
N ALA A 56 14.10 -2.77 7.67
CA ALA A 56 14.21 -2.36 6.26
C ALA A 56 15.32 -1.33 6.00
N ARG A 57 15.82 -0.63 7.05
CA ARG A 57 16.90 0.39 6.97
C ARG A 57 16.66 1.44 5.87
N ILE A 58 15.42 1.89 5.72
CA ILE A 58 15.07 2.86 4.69
C ILE A 58 15.51 4.26 5.15
N PRO A 59 16.23 5.05 4.33
CA PRO A 59 16.68 6.39 4.71
C PRO A 59 15.48 7.34 4.85
N TRP A 60 15.38 7.99 6.01
CA TRP A 60 14.28 8.89 6.37
C TRP A 60 14.05 10.01 5.35
N SER A 61 15.12 10.53 4.75
CA SER A 61 15.06 11.60 3.74
C SER A 61 14.17 11.26 2.54
N GLN A 62 14.07 9.98 2.17
CA GLN A 62 13.27 9.55 1.03
C GLN A 62 11.78 9.34 1.36
N ILE A 63 11.47 9.10 2.63
CA ILE A 63 10.14 8.67 3.07
C ILE A 63 9.41 9.76 3.85
N ARG A 64 10.10 10.77 4.39
CA ARG A 64 9.49 11.82 5.20
C ARG A 64 8.27 12.48 4.55
N ARG A 65 8.32 12.70 3.23
CA ARG A 65 7.20 13.28 2.47
C ARG A 65 6.00 12.35 2.40
N ASN A 66 6.25 11.06 2.18
CA ASN A 66 5.21 10.04 2.13
C ASN A 66 4.57 9.87 3.51
N TRP A 67 5.38 9.85 4.57
CA TRP A 67 4.88 9.81 5.94
C TRP A 67 4.04 11.04 6.29
N ALA A 68 4.45 12.23 5.88
CA ALA A 68 3.65 13.44 6.09
C ALA A 68 2.25 13.32 5.46
N ILE A 69 2.17 12.81 4.22
CA ILE A 69 0.88 12.56 3.53
C ILE A 69 0.05 11.52 4.31
N VAL A 70 0.67 10.42 4.73
CA VAL A 70 -0.01 9.35 5.47
C VAL A 70 -0.52 9.84 6.82
N PHE A 71 0.27 10.61 7.57
CA PHE A 71 -0.16 11.19 8.85
C PHE A 71 -1.35 12.15 8.67
N VAL A 72 -1.30 13.02 7.66
CA VAL A 72 -2.41 13.94 7.36
C VAL A 72 -3.67 13.15 6.99
N PHE A 73 -3.52 12.13 6.14
CA PHE A 73 -4.64 11.31 5.68
C PHE A 73 -5.27 10.47 6.81
N ILE A 74 -4.44 9.79 7.61
CA ILE A 74 -4.90 9.03 8.79
C ILE A 74 -5.54 9.96 9.81
N GLY A 75 -4.90 11.10 10.12
CA GLY A 75 -5.45 12.09 11.04
C GLY A 75 -6.80 12.61 10.57
N PHE A 76 -6.95 12.89 9.28
CA PHE A 76 -8.21 13.31 8.69
C PHE A 76 -9.30 12.23 8.83
N ILE A 77 -8.99 10.96 8.50
CA ILE A 77 -9.96 9.85 8.63
C ILE A 77 -10.39 9.69 10.09
N VAL A 78 -9.46 9.66 11.03
CA VAL A 78 -9.76 9.50 12.45
C VAL A 78 -10.58 10.68 12.96
N LEU A 79 -10.24 11.91 12.59
CA LEU A 79 -10.96 13.12 12.95
C LEU A 79 -12.40 13.09 12.43
N VAL A 80 -12.59 12.79 11.14
CA VAL A 80 -13.92 12.67 10.53
C VAL A 80 -14.73 11.56 11.20
N ASN A 81 -14.12 10.40 11.46
CA ASN A 81 -14.79 9.31 12.16
C ASN A 81 -15.25 9.73 13.57
N THR A 82 -14.38 10.39 14.34
CA THR A 82 -14.70 10.85 15.70
C THR A 82 -15.79 11.92 15.70
N ILE A 83 -15.75 12.86 14.76
CA ILE A 83 -16.74 13.95 14.68
C ILE A 83 -18.10 13.45 14.19
N VAL A 84 -18.12 12.66 13.10
CA VAL A 84 -19.36 12.25 12.44
C VAL A 84 -20.05 11.11 13.19
N SER A 85 -19.27 10.12 13.63
CA SER A 85 -19.80 8.91 14.27
C SER A 85 -19.89 9.05 15.79
N GLY A 86 -19.31 10.10 16.40
CA GLY A 86 -19.16 10.20 17.85
C GLY A 86 -18.44 9.00 18.45
N GLY A 87 -17.56 8.36 17.64
CA GLY A 87 -16.89 7.13 18.03
C GLY A 87 -17.78 5.87 18.02
N LYS A 88 -18.99 5.92 17.43
CA LYS A 88 -19.82 4.72 17.26
C LYS A 88 -19.21 3.82 16.20
N VAL A 89 -18.89 2.59 16.59
CA VAL A 89 -18.67 1.49 15.65
C VAL A 89 -19.98 0.69 15.61
N GLN A 90 -20.44 0.37 14.42
CA GLN A 90 -21.76 -0.24 14.15
C GLN A 90 -21.99 -1.57 14.91
N SER A 91 -20.93 -2.20 15.40
CA SER A 91 -20.94 -3.48 16.12
C SER A 91 -20.71 -3.38 17.64
N MET A 92 -20.46 -2.19 18.19
CA MET A 92 -20.17 -2.03 19.62
C MET A 92 -21.04 -0.93 20.23
N PRO A 93 -21.89 -1.26 21.24
CA PRO A 93 -22.49 -0.25 22.08
C PRO A 93 -21.39 0.44 22.88
N LEU A 94 -21.08 1.69 22.53
CA LEU A 94 -20.27 2.52 23.41
C LEU A 94 -21.07 2.85 24.64
N ASP A 95 -20.61 2.38 25.79
CA ASP A 95 -21.10 2.90 27.08
C ASP A 95 -20.69 4.39 27.13
N ARG A 96 -21.66 5.27 27.21
CA ARG A 96 -21.46 6.72 27.15
C ARG A 96 -21.47 7.34 28.55
N ALA A 97 -20.89 6.64 29.51
CA ALA A 97 -20.90 7.07 30.91
C ALA A 97 -20.18 8.43 31.12
N HIS A 98 -19.22 8.78 30.26
CA HIS A 98 -18.37 9.97 30.45
C HIS A 98 -18.42 10.91 29.26
N VAL A 99 -19.53 11.61 29.03
CA VAL A 99 -19.67 12.63 27.99
C VAL A 99 -19.05 13.94 28.45
N PHE A 100 -18.00 14.41 27.79
CA PHE A 100 -17.37 15.70 28.08
C PHE A 100 -18.06 16.86 27.38
N PHE A 101 -18.48 16.67 26.13
CA PHE A 101 -19.01 17.75 25.30
C PHE A 101 -19.94 17.22 24.20
N LEU A 102 -21.02 17.92 23.95
CA LEU A 102 -21.93 17.70 22.83
C LEU A 102 -21.55 18.66 21.71
N MET A 103 -21.23 18.15 20.53
CA MET A 103 -20.86 18.99 19.39
C MET A 103 -22.09 19.74 18.87
N PRO A 104 -22.12 21.09 18.88
CA PRO A 104 -23.33 21.85 18.61
C PRO A 104 -23.87 21.70 17.19
N LEU A 105 -23.00 21.29 16.22
CA LEU A 105 -23.36 21.17 14.79
C LEU A 105 -23.94 19.80 14.42
N LEU A 106 -23.52 18.73 15.05
CA LEU A 106 -23.85 17.34 14.70
C LEU A 106 -24.55 16.57 15.84
N GLY A 107 -24.66 17.17 17.04
CA GLY A 107 -25.25 16.53 18.21
C GLY A 107 -24.50 15.27 18.70
N THR A 108 -23.27 15.06 18.20
CA THR A 108 -22.49 13.87 18.55
C THR A 108 -21.78 14.08 19.88
N PRO A 109 -21.97 13.17 20.86
CA PRO A 109 -21.30 13.26 22.16
C PRO A 109 -19.83 12.86 22.01
N ILE A 110 -18.92 13.72 22.43
CA ILE A 110 -17.49 13.38 22.59
C ILE A 110 -17.32 12.87 24.02
N SER A 111 -17.03 11.58 24.15
CA SER A 111 -16.82 10.87 25.39
C SER A 111 -15.39 10.37 25.54
N ALA A 112 -14.98 9.95 26.73
CA ALA A 112 -13.66 9.33 26.94
C ALA A 112 -13.49 8.08 26.06
N GLU A 113 -14.59 7.35 25.87
CA GLU A 113 -14.66 6.18 25.01
C GLU A 113 -14.41 6.55 23.53
N SER A 114 -14.98 7.66 23.04
CA SER A 114 -14.74 8.16 21.68
C SER A 114 -13.28 8.52 21.46
N ILE A 115 -12.63 9.11 22.46
CA ILE A 115 -11.20 9.47 22.40
C ILE A 115 -10.35 8.20 22.42
N SER A 116 -10.67 7.24 23.29
CA SER A 116 -9.98 5.94 23.34
C SER A 116 -10.06 5.21 21.99
N LEU A 117 -11.24 5.20 21.37
CA LEU A 117 -11.44 4.64 20.04
C LEU A 117 -10.62 5.38 18.98
N ALA A 118 -10.63 6.72 19.01
CA ALA A 118 -9.86 7.53 18.07
C ALA A 118 -8.36 7.23 18.15
N VAL A 119 -7.82 7.10 19.37
CA VAL A 119 -6.41 6.72 19.60
C VAL A 119 -6.15 5.29 19.10
N THR A 120 -7.04 4.36 19.37
CA THR A 120 -6.91 2.96 18.90
C THR A 120 -6.95 2.89 17.37
N LEU A 121 -7.86 3.61 16.71
CA LEU A 121 -7.91 3.70 15.25
C LEU A 121 -6.65 4.32 14.65
N LEU A 122 -6.15 5.40 15.29
CA LEU A 122 -4.91 6.04 14.86
C LEU A 122 -3.74 5.05 14.94
N MET A 123 -3.56 4.35 16.06
CA MET A 123 -2.52 3.34 16.22
C MET A 123 -2.69 2.19 15.22
N ARG A 124 -3.92 1.75 14.95
CA ARG A 124 -4.26 0.70 14.00
C ARG A 124 -3.83 1.06 12.58
N TYR A 125 -4.24 2.22 12.08
CA TYR A 125 -3.86 2.68 10.74
C TYR A 125 -2.36 2.95 10.60
N LEU A 126 -1.74 3.47 11.67
CA LEU A 126 -0.28 3.62 11.69
C LEU A 126 0.44 2.28 11.64
N ALA A 127 -0.04 1.26 12.36
CA ALA A 127 0.55 -0.09 12.32
C ALA A 127 0.46 -0.69 10.91
N MET A 128 -0.70 -0.58 10.24
CA MET A 128 -0.90 -1.04 8.87
C MET A 128 0.01 -0.29 7.87
N ALA A 129 0.09 1.03 7.98
CA ALA A 129 0.97 1.83 7.14
C ALA A 129 2.44 1.46 7.36
N THR A 130 2.85 1.31 8.61
CA THR A 130 4.24 1.02 8.99
C THR A 130 4.72 -0.32 8.44
N ILE A 131 3.87 -1.36 8.40
CA ILE A 131 4.28 -2.66 7.87
C ILE A 131 4.25 -2.68 6.33
N GLY A 132 3.34 -1.93 5.70
CA GLY A 132 3.21 -1.87 4.24
C GLY A 132 4.33 -1.11 3.55
N PHE A 133 4.82 -0.02 4.15
CA PHE A 133 5.86 0.83 3.55
C PHE A 133 7.13 0.07 3.13
N PRO A 134 7.74 -0.76 3.98
CA PRO A 134 8.98 -1.45 3.63
C PRO A 134 8.85 -2.35 2.41
N VAL A 135 7.70 -2.97 2.22
CA VAL A 135 7.46 -3.91 1.12
C VAL A 135 7.52 -3.21 -0.23
N ALA A 136 6.95 -1.99 -0.33
CA ALA A 136 6.99 -1.20 -1.57
C ALA A 136 8.41 -0.79 -2.00
N PHE A 137 9.36 -0.74 -1.06
CA PHE A 137 10.75 -0.38 -1.35
C PHE A 137 11.70 -1.59 -1.39
N ALA A 138 11.30 -2.71 -0.79
CA ALA A 138 12.12 -3.91 -0.70
C ALA A 138 11.94 -4.83 -1.92
N ILE A 139 10.77 -4.83 -2.56
CA ILE A 139 10.50 -5.68 -3.73
C ILE A 139 10.96 -4.96 -4.99
N ALA A 140 11.79 -5.62 -5.79
CA ALA A 140 12.13 -5.10 -7.12
C ALA A 140 10.90 -5.17 -8.05
N PRO A 141 10.64 -4.12 -8.86
CA PRO A 141 9.48 -4.09 -9.75
C PRO A 141 9.34 -5.33 -10.63
N ASN A 142 10.46 -5.87 -11.13
CA ASN A 142 10.47 -7.06 -11.98
C ASN A 142 10.19 -8.38 -11.23
N ASP A 143 10.08 -8.35 -9.90
CA ASP A 143 9.81 -9.55 -9.09
C ASP A 143 8.33 -9.69 -8.74
N PHE A 144 7.53 -8.64 -8.95
CA PHE A 144 6.12 -8.67 -8.60
C PHE A 144 5.33 -9.73 -9.38
N GLY A 145 5.52 -9.82 -10.72
CA GLY A 145 4.80 -10.80 -11.52
C GLY A 145 5.14 -12.23 -11.12
N THR A 146 6.44 -12.52 -10.96
CA THR A 146 6.88 -13.85 -10.50
C THR A 146 6.35 -14.17 -9.10
N ALA A 147 6.33 -13.21 -8.18
CA ALA A 147 5.79 -13.37 -6.85
C ALA A 147 4.29 -13.68 -6.86
N PHE A 148 3.50 -12.92 -7.61
CA PHE A 148 2.06 -13.13 -7.73
C PHE A 148 1.71 -14.46 -8.40
N HIS A 149 2.43 -14.84 -9.46
CA HIS A 149 2.23 -16.16 -10.06
C HIS A 149 2.44 -17.29 -9.05
N ARG A 150 3.50 -17.21 -8.26
CA ARG A 150 3.80 -18.21 -7.23
C ARG A 150 2.85 -18.18 -6.03
N LEU A 151 2.10 -17.09 -5.86
CA LEU A 151 1.00 -16.98 -4.88
C LEU A 151 -0.35 -17.48 -5.41
N GLY A 152 -0.41 -17.97 -6.67
CA GLY A 152 -1.61 -18.56 -7.26
C GLY A 152 -2.34 -17.66 -8.25
N VAL A 153 -1.82 -16.47 -8.55
CA VAL A 153 -2.39 -15.63 -9.61
C VAL A 153 -2.18 -16.29 -10.98
N PRO A 154 -3.21 -16.35 -11.85
CA PRO A 154 -3.09 -16.92 -13.18
C PRO A 154 -1.93 -16.30 -13.97
N GLU A 155 -1.23 -17.15 -14.74
CA GLU A 155 0.00 -16.79 -15.45
C GLU A 155 -0.16 -15.56 -16.37
N LYS A 156 -1.31 -15.42 -17.01
CA LYS A 156 -1.61 -14.29 -17.90
C LYS A 156 -1.55 -12.94 -17.18
N PHE A 157 -2.12 -12.88 -15.97
CA PHE A 157 -2.10 -11.66 -15.15
C PHE A 157 -0.71 -11.37 -14.59
N ALA A 158 -0.03 -12.39 -14.10
CA ALA A 158 1.34 -12.26 -13.59
C ALA A 158 2.30 -11.76 -14.67
N PHE A 159 2.18 -12.28 -15.89
CA PHE A 159 2.93 -11.81 -17.04
C PHE A 159 2.59 -10.35 -17.40
N GLY A 160 1.30 -9.97 -17.36
CA GLY A 160 0.89 -8.58 -17.60
C GLY A 160 1.51 -7.61 -16.59
N ILE A 161 1.64 -8.01 -15.32
CA ILE A 161 2.31 -7.21 -14.29
C ILE A 161 3.81 -7.04 -14.64
N ASP A 162 4.51 -8.11 -14.97
CA ASP A 162 5.93 -8.04 -15.36
C ASP A 162 6.12 -7.14 -16.59
N LEU A 163 5.25 -7.30 -17.58
CA LEU A 163 5.27 -6.51 -18.80
C LEU A 163 5.04 -5.01 -18.51
N THR A 164 4.11 -4.70 -17.64
CA THR A 164 3.82 -3.32 -17.20
C THR A 164 5.06 -2.66 -16.60
N PHE A 165 5.73 -3.32 -15.66
CA PHE A 165 6.93 -2.76 -15.04
C PHE A 165 8.11 -2.66 -16.01
N ARG A 166 8.18 -3.53 -17.00
CA ARG A 166 9.20 -3.49 -18.06
C ARG A 166 8.98 -2.32 -19.01
N PHE A 167 7.73 -2.05 -19.39
CA PHE A 167 7.40 -0.97 -20.33
C PHE A 167 7.30 0.41 -19.69
N LEU A 168 7.07 0.50 -18.38
CA LEU A 168 6.93 1.77 -17.69
C LEU A 168 8.09 2.75 -17.95
N PRO A 169 9.38 2.33 -17.91
CA PRO A 169 10.49 3.23 -18.26
C PRO A 169 10.50 3.68 -19.72
N SER A 170 10.19 2.78 -20.68
CA SER A 170 10.14 3.16 -22.10
C SER A 170 8.99 4.11 -22.39
N LEU A 171 7.79 3.83 -21.87
CA LEU A 171 6.64 4.75 -21.99
C LEU A 171 6.94 6.13 -21.39
N ALA A 172 7.68 6.18 -20.29
CA ALA A 172 8.10 7.44 -19.70
C ALA A 172 9.09 8.22 -20.59
N ALA A 173 9.98 7.52 -21.28
CA ALA A 173 10.90 8.12 -22.24
C ALA A 173 10.14 8.61 -23.50
N ASP A 174 9.23 7.81 -24.03
CA ASP A 174 8.40 8.17 -25.19
C ASP A 174 7.51 9.38 -24.90
N PHE A 175 6.92 9.42 -23.70
CA PHE A 175 6.17 10.58 -23.24
C PHE A 175 7.04 11.84 -23.19
N GLN A 176 8.26 11.75 -22.65
CA GLN A 176 9.18 12.89 -22.61
C GLN A 176 9.58 13.35 -24.00
N THR A 177 9.87 12.43 -24.90
CA THR A 177 10.18 12.73 -26.31
C THR A 177 9.02 13.44 -27.00
N THR A 178 7.78 12.96 -26.75
CA THR A 178 6.58 13.60 -27.29
C THR A 178 6.38 15.02 -26.74
N VAL A 179 6.61 15.21 -25.43
CA VAL A 179 6.56 16.53 -24.81
C VAL A 179 7.55 17.49 -25.44
N ASP A 180 8.80 17.04 -25.64
CA ASP A 180 9.85 17.87 -26.21
C ASP A 180 9.57 18.20 -27.69
N ALA A 181 9.05 17.24 -28.48
CA ALA A 181 8.59 17.48 -29.83
C ALA A 181 7.44 18.50 -29.92
N GLN A 182 6.49 18.46 -28.99
CA GLN A 182 5.39 19.43 -28.96
C GLN A 182 5.87 20.81 -28.49
N ARG A 183 6.86 20.89 -27.60
CA ARG A 183 7.48 22.16 -27.21
C ARG A 183 8.14 22.88 -28.39
N ILE A 184 8.84 22.16 -29.25
CA ILE A 184 9.43 22.69 -30.48
C ILE A 184 8.34 23.25 -31.41
N ARG A 185 7.14 22.64 -31.41
CA ARG A 185 5.96 23.13 -32.17
C ARG A 185 5.23 24.30 -31.49
N GLY A 186 5.80 24.90 -30.44
CA GLY A 186 5.23 26.02 -29.71
C GLY A 186 4.20 25.63 -28.63
N PHE A 187 4.10 24.35 -28.28
CA PHE A 187 3.23 23.92 -27.19
C PHE A 187 3.83 24.31 -25.84
N ASP A 188 3.12 25.18 -25.10
CA ASP A 188 3.48 25.52 -23.73
C ASP A 188 2.46 24.95 -22.74
N TRP A 189 2.95 24.11 -21.85
CA TRP A 189 2.14 23.49 -20.81
C TRP A 189 1.64 24.51 -19.76
N SER A 190 2.37 25.61 -19.56
CA SER A 190 2.11 26.61 -18.53
C SER A 190 1.18 27.74 -18.99
N ALA A 191 1.05 27.96 -20.31
CA ALA A 191 0.33 29.10 -20.85
C ALA A 191 -1.19 29.00 -20.67
N GLY A 192 -1.74 29.81 -19.76
CA GLY A 192 -3.16 30.19 -19.74
C GLY A 192 -4.21 29.18 -19.27
N ALA A 193 -3.86 27.98 -18.85
CA ALA A 193 -4.82 27.00 -18.34
C ALA A 193 -5.12 27.23 -16.85
N LYS A 194 -6.13 28.05 -16.55
CA LYS A 194 -6.68 28.18 -15.18
C LYS A 194 -7.69 27.04 -14.95
N GLY A 195 -7.38 26.15 -13.99
CA GLY A 195 -8.25 25.03 -13.60
C GLY A 195 -7.79 23.66 -14.10
N PHE A 196 -8.22 22.61 -13.40
CA PHE A 196 -7.84 21.21 -13.66
C PHE A 196 -8.34 20.72 -15.03
N LEU A 197 -9.62 20.96 -15.34
CA LEU A 197 -10.23 20.54 -16.61
C LEU A 197 -9.56 21.21 -17.84
N ALA A 198 -9.19 22.48 -17.72
CA ALA A 198 -8.50 23.19 -18.79
C ALA A 198 -7.11 22.59 -19.04
N LYS A 199 -6.39 22.20 -17.98
CA LYS A 199 -5.11 21.48 -18.10
C LYS A 199 -5.25 20.10 -18.75
N VAL A 200 -6.27 19.33 -18.37
CA VAL A 200 -6.56 18.02 -18.97
C VAL A 200 -6.88 18.16 -20.46
N ARG A 201 -7.77 19.09 -20.83
CA ARG A 201 -8.11 19.32 -22.26
C ARG A 201 -6.89 19.78 -23.06
N ARG A 202 -6.01 20.58 -22.45
CA ARG A 202 -4.79 21.08 -23.10
C ARG A 202 -3.70 20.00 -23.22
N SER A 203 -3.74 18.93 -22.44
CA SER A 203 -2.76 17.83 -22.55
C SER A 203 -2.97 16.93 -23.79
N GLY A 204 -4.09 17.08 -24.50
CA GLY A 204 -4.44 16.30 -25.68
C GLY A 204 -3.31 16.16 -26.71
N PRO A 205 -2.66 17.25 -27.16
CA PRO A 205 -1.56 17.20 -28.14
C PRO A 205 -0.35 16.35 -27.72
N VAL A 206 -0.19 16.09 -26.42
CA VAL A 206 0.88 15.23 -25.90
C VAL A 206 0.36 13.83 -25.60
N VAL A 207 -0.79 13.71 -24.95
CA VAL A 207 -1.34 12.43 -24.50
C VAL A 207 -1.75 11.55 -25.69
N VAL A 208 -2.47 12.14 -26.68
CA VAL A 208 -2.98 11.37 -27.83
C VAL A 208 -1.86 10.73 -28.65
N PRO A 209 -0.81 11.45 -29.08
CA PRO A 209 0.30 10.83 -29.81
C PRO A 209 1.05 9.80 -28.97
N THR A 210 1.24 10.07 -27.65
CA THR A 210 1.91 9.10 -26.77
C THR A 210 1.13 7.79 -26.68
N VAL A 211 -0.21 7.85 -26.54
CA VAL A 211 -1.06 6.65 -26.50
C VAL A 211 -1.03 5.90 -27.82
N ILE A 212 -1.12 6.60 -28.95
CA ILE A 212 -1.06 5.97 -30.27
C ILE A 212 0.29 5.26 -30.47
N ASN A 213 1.39 5.92 -30.14
CA ASN A 213 2.73 5.31 -30.24
C ASN A 213 2.88 4.11 -29.28
N ALA A 214 2.31 4.18 -28.09
CA ALA A 214 2.32 3.07 -27.15
C ALA A 214 1.54 1.85 -27.67
N ILE A 215 0.40 2.07 -28.31
CA ILE A 215 -0.39 1.00 -28.96
C ILE A 215 0.38 0.38 -30.11
N ALA A 216 0.94 1.19 -31.01
CA ALA A 216 1.73 0.70 -32.13
C ALA A 216 2.95 -0.11 -31.65
N GLY A 217 3.70 0.39 -30.66
CA GLY A 217 4.81 -0.35 -30.07
C GLY A 217 4.40 -1.63 -29.31
N ALA A 218 3.16 -1.68 -28.83
CA ALA A 218 2.60 -2.91 -28.26
C ALA A 218 2.30 -3.96 -29.34
N GLU A 219 1.77 -3.55 -30.52
CA GLU A 219 1.54 -4.43 -31.66
C GLU A 219 2.87 -5.05 -32.14
N ASP A 220 3.92 -4.24 -32.35
CA ASP A 220 5.25 -4.73 -32.69
C ASP A 220 5.81 -5.76 -31.69
N THR A 221 5.50 -5.54 -30.41
CA THR A 221 5.92 -6.45 -29.35
C THR A 221 5.15 -7.77 -29.40
N ILE A 222 3.85 -7.73 -29.68
CA ILE A 222 2.99 -8.90 -29.82
C ILE A 222 3.46 -9.72 -31.01
N ASP A 223 3.69 -9.11 -32.18
CA ASP A 223 4.19 -9.77 -33.37
C ASP A 223 5.54 -10.45 -33.12
N ALA A 224 6.46 -9.75 -32.44
CA ALA A 224 7.75 -10.32 -32.06
C ALA A 224 7.62 -11.51 -31.07
N MET A 225 6.60 -11.52 -30.22
CA MET A 225 6.30 -12.64 -29.33
C MET A 225 5.70 -13.83 -30.10
N ASP A 226 4.80 -13.58 -31.03
CA ASP A 226 4.18 -14.62 -31.87
C ASP A 226 5.20 -15.30 -32.74
N LEU A 227 6.13 -14.56 -33.36
CA LEU A 227 7.24 -15.11 -34.11
C LEU A 227 8.17 -16.01 -33.27
N ARG A 228 8.21 -15.82 -31.96
CA ARG A 228 8.94 -16.65 -31.01
C ARG A 228 8.09 -17.78 -30.40
N ALA A 229 6.92 -18.04 -30.96
CA ALA A 229 5.96 -19.04 -30.48
C ALA A 229 5.56 -18.84 -28.99
N PHE A 230 5.44 -17.58 -28.57
CA PHE A 230 5.11 -17.26 -27.19
C PHE A 230 3.68 -17.70 -26.87
N GLY A 231 3.50 -18.55 -25.85
CA GLY A 231 2.20 -19.04 -25.43
C GLY A 231 1.76 -20.38 -26.01
N THR A 232 2.53 -20.99 -26.91
CA THR A 232 2.19 -22.30 -27.51
C THR A 232 2.53 -23.50 -26.62
N GLY A 233 3.36 -23.30 -25.58
CA GLY A 233 3.80 -24.37 -24.67
C GLY A 233 3.80 -23.96 -23.19
N LYS A 234 4.14 -24.92 -22.31
CA LYS A 234 4.37 -24.67 -20.90
C LYS A 234 5.54 -23.73 -20.71
N ARG A 235 5.35 -22.68 -19.94
CA ARG A 235 6.37 -21.66 -19.69
C ARG A 235 7.25 -22.00 -18.50
N THR A 236 8.50 -21.62 -18.60
CA THR A 236 9.46 -21.66 -17.48
C THR A 236 9.83 -20.23 -17.10
N TRP A 237 9.79 -19.94 -15.80
CA TRP A 237 10.21 -18.65 -15.29
C TRP A 237 11.73 -18.62 -15.19
N LEU A 238 12.34 -17.60 -15.77
CA LEU A 238 13.79 -17.39 -15.74
C LEU A 238 14.28 -17.20 -14.29
N ARG A 239 13.46 -16.56 -13.46
CA ARG A 239 13.79 -16.27 -12.07
C ARG A 239 13.14 -17.30 -11.15
N HIS A 240 13.96 -18.06 -10.46
CA HIS A 240 13.51 -19.04 -9.47
C HIS A 240 13.56 -18.40 -8.09
N LEU A 241 12.37 -18.24 -7.46
CA LEU A 241 12.24 -17.82 -6.08
C LEU A 241 12.35 -19.07 -5.19
N ALA A 242 13.25 -19.03 -4.21
CA ALA A 242 13.44 -20.13 -3.25
C ALA A 242 13.27 -19.61 -1.82
N TYR A 243 12.45 -20.29 -1.03
CA TYR A 243 12.29 -19.97 0.39
C TYR A 243 13.56 -20.30 1.18
N ASP A 244 14.11 -19.33 1.86
CA ASP A 244 15.16 -19.53 2.85
C ASP A 244 14.54 -20.02 4.19
N ARG A 245 15.39 -20.61 5.06
CA ARG A 245 14.96 -21.01 6.42
C ARG A 245 14.37 -19.84 7.20
N THR A 246 14.99 -18.68 7.10
CA THR A 246 14.53 -17.45 7.77
C THR A 246 13.16 -17.00 7.24
N ASP A 247 12.90 -17.16 5.94
CA ASP A 247 11.63 -16.80 5.32
C ASP A 247 10.49 -17.63 5.88
N ARG A 248 10.73 -18.94 6.07
CA ARG A 248 9.76 -19.86 6.70
C ARG A 248 9.49 -19.48 8.16
N ILE A 249 10.55 -19.15 8.92
CA ILE A 249 10.41 -18.75 10.34
C ILE A 249 9.57 -17.48 10.45
N VAL A 250 9.85 -16.46 9.61
CA VAL A 250 9.11 -15.20 9.60
C VAL A 250 7.64 -15.46 9.24
N LEU A 251 7.37 -16.23 8.19
CA LEU A 251 6.00 -16.53 7.76
C LEU A 251 5.23 -17.30 8.83
N LEU A 252 5.86 -18.34 9.43
CA LEU A 252 5.25 -19.11 10.51
C LEU A 252 5.01 -18.25 11.76
N GLY A 253 5.92 -17.31 12.08
CA GLY A 253 5.75 -16.38 13.18
C GLY A 253 4.53 -15.48 13.00
N PHE A 254 4.33 -14.89 11.81
CA PHE A 254 3.16 -14.06 11.54
C PHE A 254 1.87 -14.90 11.41
N LEU A 255 1.94 -16.12 10.92
CA LEU A 255 0.80 -17.04 10.91
C LEU A 255 0.40 -17.45 12.34
N ALA A 256 1.36 -17.78 13.19
CA ALA A 256 1.13 -18.07 14.60
C ALA A 256 0.55 -16.86 15.32
N LEU A 257 1.05 -15.65 15.03
CA LEU A 257 0.49 -14.40 15.56
C LEU A 257 -1.00 -14.24 15.17
N LEU A 258 -1.33 -14.45 13.89
CA LEU A 258 -2.72 -14.42 13.43
C LEU A 258 -3.58 -15.44 14.16
N LEU A 259 -3.13 -16.68 14.26
CA LEU A 259 -3.87 -17.75 14.93
C LEU A 259 -4.06 -17.46 16.42
N THR A 260 -3.00 -17.03 17.11
CA THR A 260 -3.10 -16.70 18.54
C THR A 260 -4.06 -15.55 18.81
N VAL A 261 -4.03 -14.49 17.99
CA VAL A 261 -4.96 -13.36 18.13
C VAL A 261 -6.39 -13.79 17.80
N THR A 262 -6.59 -14.61 16.76
CA THR A 262 -7.91 -15.14 16.41
C THR A 262 -8.48 -16.02 17.54
N VAL A 263 -7.69 -16.95 18.07
CA VAL A 263 -8.10 -17.81 19.18
C VAL A 263 -8.35 -16.98 20.45
N ALA A 264 -7.48 -16.03 20.75
CA ALA A 264 -7.69 -15.11 21.88
C ALA A 264 -8.98 -14.29 21.72
N GLY A 265 -9.32 -13.86 20.50
CA GLY A 265 -10.57 -13.18 20.20
C GLY A 265 -11.83 -14.02 20.44
N PHE A 266 -11.73 -15.36 20.29
CA PHE A 266 -12.81 -16.27 20.62
C PHE A 266 -12.89 -16.65 22.09
N LEU A 267 -11.75 -16.67 22.79
CA LEU A 267 -11.67 -17.12 24.19
C LEU A 267 -11.73 -15.96 25.19
N SER A 268 -11.42 -14.74 24.79
CA SER A 268 -11.34 -13.56 25.65
C SER A 268 -11.89 -12.33 24.95
N ASP A 269 -12.17 -11.28 25.75
CA ASP A 269 -12.75 -10.01 25.28
C ASP A 269 -11.79 -9.12 24.45
N VAL A 270 -10.78 -9.70 23.80
CA VAL A 270 -9.85 -8.96 22.93
C VAL A 270 -10.57 -8.32 21.73
N SER A 271 -11.75 -8.83 21.38
CA SER A 271 -12.65 -8.24 20.37
C SER A 271 -13.39 -7.00 20.88
N HIS A 272 -13.39 -6.72 22.18
CA HIS A 272 -14.04 -5.55 22.77
C HIS A 272 -13.08 -4.36 22.87
N LEU A 273 -13.62 -3.16 22.69
CA LEU A 273 -12.86 -1.93 22.88
C LEU A 273 -12.48 -1.77 24.35
N TRP A 274 -11.19 -1.71 24.63
CA TRP A 274 -10.75 -1.36 25.97
C TRP A 274 -10.98 0.13 26.22
N THR A 275 -11.82 0.44 27.19
CA THR A 275 -11.98 1.80 27.70
C THR A 275 -11.18 1.93 28.98
N PRO A 276 -10.32 2.95 29.14
CA PRO A 276 -9.69 3.19 30.43
C PRO A 276 -10.78 3.51 31.44
N GLN A 277 -10.89 2.66 32.46
CA GLN A 277 -11.73 2.94 33.61
C GLN A 277 -11.05 4.07 34.39
N PHE A 278 -11.35 5.29 34.02
CA PHE A 278 -11.05 6.43 34.88
C PHE A 278 -12.14 6.45 35.96
N LEU A 279 -11.70 6.30 37.20
CA LEU A 279 -12.47 6.44 38.42
C LEU A 279 -13.28 7.72 38.43
#